data_8d5022f5d0a01a93b1a76f91d7cde420
#
_entry.id   8d5022f5d0a01a93b1a76f91d7cde420
#
_cell.length_a   1.000
_cell.length_b   1.000
_cell.length_c   1.000
_cell.angle_alpha   90.00
_cell.angle_beta   90.00
_cell.angle_gamma   90.00
#
_symmetry.space_group_name_H-M   'P 1'
#
loop_
_entity.id
_entity.type
_entity.pdbx_description
1 polymer ?
#
loop_
_entity_poly.entity_id
_entity_poly.type
_entity_poly.pdbx_seq_one_letter_code
_entity_poly.pdbx_strand_id
1 'polypeptide(L)'
;MHHGWILAGKAGLGKHDFALQAARELVSEEAVPQPIGEHPDIHMLTYGPKDDKAARAAAEGKDYERARSIRIGQIRAMQQRLNTRPSVGSRRVIIINPADDMERPASNALLKSLEEPPQGTFFLLVTHRASGLLPTIRSRCRILRFPDMDDETIARHLGAGSNAAIALAGGSLGAARKFMEMKLEPIAKVMQQLAAQGDPTLALRAQLISEIGARPSRERIQSILDLARTTLAQSIADAPADKRLGIIDAHAALVDLAAKAPTYNFDNGLLVGEIASLLANAGGASEPIHG
;
A
#
# COMPACT_ATOMS: atom_id res chain seq x y z
N MET A 1 19.17 -3.22 -21.84
CA MET A 1 17.97 -3.20 -20.98
C MET A 1 17.73 -1.76 -20.52
N HIS A 2 16.47 -1.31 -20.33
CA HIS A 2 16.20 0.04 -19.85
C HIS A 2 16.59 0.14 -18.36
N HIS A 3 17.16 1.28 -17.95
CA HIS A 3 17.70 1.46 -16.60
C HIS A 3 16.63 1.71 -15.54
N GLY A 4 15.48 2.25 -15.89
CA GLY A 4 14.39 2.60 -14.95
C GLY A 4 13.10 1.81 -15.21
N TRP A 5 12.55 1.17 -14.20
CA TRP A 5 11.30 0.42 -14.25
C TRP A 5 10.37 0.82 -13.11
N ILE A 6 9.10 0.99 -13.43
CA ILE A 6 8.01 1.18 -12.48
C ILE A 6 7.23 -0.13 -12.40
N LEU A 7 7.22 -0.76 -11.24
CA LEU A 7 6.44 -1.96 -10.94
C LEU A 7 5.10 -1.51 -10.34
N ALA A 8 4.07 -1.45 -11.17
CA ALA A 8 2.80 -0.83 -10.83
C ALA A 8 1.67 -1.84 -10.64
N GLY A 9 0.90 -1.72 -9.58
CA GLY A 9 -0.27 -2.58 -9.28
C GLY A 9 -0.67 -2.46 -7.82
N LYS A 10 -1.82 -2.98 -7.42
CA LYS A 10 -2.30 -2.94 -6.03
C LYS A 10 -1.28 -3.47 -5.03
N ALA A 11 -1.39 -3.06 -3.76
CA ALA A 11 -0.61 -3.65 -2.68
C ALA A 11 -0.87 -5.17 -2.58
N GLY A 12 0.14 -5.95 -2.19
CA GLY A 12 -0.01 -7.40 -1.99
C GLY A 12 0.00 -8.28 -3.25
N LEU A 13 0.40 -7.74 -4.41
CA LEU A 13 0.58 -8.50 -5.66
C LEU A 13 2.00 -9.06 -5.84
N GLY A 14 2.81 -9.13 -4.79
CA GLY A 14 4.16 -9.69 -4.87
C GLY A 14 5.20 -8.81 -5.56
N LYS A 15 4.91 -7.51 -5.81
CA LYS A 15 5.83 -6.59 -6.50
C LYS A 15 7.17 -6.41 -5.78
N HIS A 16 7.16 -6.44 -4.45
CA HIS A 16 8.36 -6.35 -3.62
C HIS A 16 9.29 -7.54 -3.85
N ASP A 17 8.74 -8.74 -3.75
CA ASP A 17 9.49 -9.99 -3.92
C ASP A 17 10.02 -10.13 -5.35
N PHE A 18 9.18 -9.75 -6.33
CA PHE A 18 9.61 -9.66 -7.72
C PHE A 18 10.75 -8.66 -7.90
N ALA A 19 10.69 -7.47 -7.29
CA ALA A 19 11.76 -6.48 -7.37
C ALA A 19 13.07 -7.00 -6.79
N LEU A 20 13.02 -7.71 -5.65
CA LEU A 20 14.20 -8.34 -5.04
C LEU A 20 14.79 -9.43 -5.92
N GLN A 21 13.95 -10.32 -6.46
CA GLN A 21 14.39 -11.38 -7.36
C GLN A 21 14.99 -10.79 -8.64
N ALA A 22 14.32 -9.85 -9.27
CA ALA A 22 14.81 -9.16 -10.46
C ALA A 22 16.13 -8.41 -10.20
N ALA A 23 16.26 -7.81 -9.00
CA ALA A 23 17.51 -7.15 -8.62
C ALA A 23 18.66 -8.15 -8.49
N ARG A 24 18.44 -9.32 -7.90
CA ARG A 24 19.44 -10.39 -7.80
C ARG A 24 19.88 -10.90 -9.18
N GLU A 25 18.94 -11.10 -10.07
CA GLU A 25 19.23 -11.48 -11.46
C GLU A 25 20.02 -10.38 -12.21
N LEU A 26 19.68 -9.12 -11.98
CA LEU A 26 20.35 -8.00 -12.65
C LEU A 26 21.79 -7.81 -12.20
N VAL A 27 22.12 -8.03 -10.92
CA VAL A 27 23.49 -7.93 -10.40
C VAL A 27 24.31 -9.20 -10.61
N SER A 28 23.64 -10.32 -10.92
CA SER A 28 24.32 -11.58 -11.21
C SER A 28 25.05 -11.49 -12.54
N GLU A 29 26.33 -11.80 -12.51
CA GLU A 29 27.20 -11.84 -13.68
C GLU A 29 27.89 -13.20 -13.73
N GLU A 30 28.08 -13.73 -14.97
CA GLU A 30 28.78 -14.98 -15.19
C GLU A 30 30.21 -14.88 -14.64
N ALA A 31 30.67 -15.92 -13.96
CA ALA A 31 31.97 -16.02 -13.29
C ALA A 31 32.22 -15.05 -12.12
N VAL A 32 31.23 -14.26 -11.69
CA VAL A 32 31.32 -13.44 -10.48
C VAL A 32 30.61 -14.14 -9.31
N PRO A 33 31.35 -14.60 -8.27
CA PRO A 33 30.72 -15.22 -7.09
C PRO A 33 29.71 -14.26 -6.43
N GLN A 34 28.49 -14.74 -6.21
CA GLN A 34 27.45 -13.94 -5.59
C GLN A 34 27.46 -14.13 -4.07
N PRO A 35 27.27 -13.06 -3.28
CA PRO A 35 27.25 -13.15 -1.83
C PRO A 35 26.02 -13.91 -1.33
N ILE A 36 26.21 -14.68 -0.25
CA ILE A 36 25.12 -15.33 0.47
C ILE A 36 24.45 -14.28 1.37
N GLY A 37 23.14 -14.10 1.22
CA GLY A 37 22.38 -13.12 2.01
C GLY A 37 22.14 -11.79 1.31
N GLU A 38 22.33 -10.66 2.03
CA GLU A 38 22.14 -9.33 1.46
C GLU A 38 23.25 -8.97 0.47
N HIS A 39 22.86 -8.53 -0.72
CA HIS A 39 23.81 -8.15 -1.76
C HIS A 39 24.21 -6.68 -1.60
N PRO A 40 25.54 -6.34 -1.52
CA PRO A 40 26.00 -4.98 -1.26
C PRO A 40 25.63 -3.97 -2.34
N ASP A 41 25.38 -4.44 -3.57
CA ASP A 41 24.98 -3.60 -4.70
C ASP A 41 23.46 -3.61 -4.98
N ILE A 42 22.67 -4.18 -4.10
CA ILE A 42 21.20 -4.03 -4.09
C ILE A 42 20.84 -3.12 -2.93
N HIS A 43 20.38 -1.91 -3.24
CA HIS A 43 20.01 -0.92 -2.22
C HIS A 43 18.50 -0.73 -2.20
N MET A 44 17.89 -1.01 -1.05
CA MET A 44 16.47 -0.78 -0.85
C MET A 44 16.25 0.52 -0.07
N LEU A 45 15.46 1.43 -0.67
CA LEU A 45 14.94 2.61 -0.02
C LEU A 45 13.48 2.36 0.34
N THR A 46 13.21 2.46 1.63
CA THR A 46 11.86 2.38 2.20
C THR A 46 11.74 3.47 3.28
N TYR A 47 10.68 3.45 4.06
CA TYR A 47 10.52 4.41 5.16
C TYR A 47 11.70 4.36 6.13
N GLY A 48 12.38 5.48 6.27
CA GLY A 48 13.43 5.66 7.24
C GLY A 48 12.92 5.87 8.67
N PRO A 49 13.81 6.09 9.65
CA PRO A 49 13.43 6.48 11.00
C PRO A 49 12.63 7.79 11.02
N LYS A 50 11.65 7.87 11.92
CA LYS A 50 10.75 9.03 12.03
C LYS A 50 11.49 10.30 12.46
N ASP A 51 12.39 10.18 13.43
CA ASP A 51 13.15 11.25 14.05
C ASP A 51 14.53 10.77 14.50
N ASP A 52 15.32 11.66 15.09
CA ASP A 52 16.68 11.36 15.54
C ASP A 52 16.72 10.28 16.64
N LYS A 53 15.71 10.20 17.50
CA LYS A 53 15.59 9.14 18.50
C LYS A 53 15.40 7.78 17.84
N ALA A 54 14.51 7.72 16.87
CA ALA A 54 14.28 6.52 16.06
C ALA A 54 15.51 6.14 15.25
N ALA A 55 16.28 7.13 14.73
CA ALA A 55 17.51 6.90 14.00
C ALA A 55 18.62 6.28 14.89
N ARG A 56 18.74 6.73 16.14
CA ARG A 56 19.65 6.13 17.11
C ARG A 56 19.26 4.70 17.46
N ALA A 57 17.95 4.46 17.72
CA ALA A 57 17.45 3.11 17.99
C ALA A 57 17.71 2.15 16.81
N ALA A 58 17.48 2.62 15.57
CA ALA A 58 17.78 1.86 14.37
C ALA A 58 19.27 1.51 14.24
N ALA A 59 20.16 2.47 14.54
CA ALA A 59 21.62 2.23 14.50
C ALA A 59 22.08 1.21 15.56
N GLU A 60 21.35 1.11 16.68
CA GLU A 60 21.58 0.13 17.74
C GLU A 60 20.89 -1.23 17.48
N GLY A 61 20.24 -1.41 16.33
CA GLY A 61 19.50 -2.62 16.00
C GLY A 61 18.21 -2.84 16.81
N LYS A 62 17.70 -1.80 17.47
CA LYS A 62 16.46 -1.83 18.25
C LYS A 62 15.26 -1.50 17.39
N ASP A 63 14.06 -1.92 17.84
CA ASP A 63 12.81 -1.49 17.20
C ASP A 63 12.66 0.04 17.24
N TYR A 64 12.24 0.60 16.11
CA TYR A 64 12.08 2.04 15.97
C TYR A 64 10.85 2.42 15.16
N GLU A 65 10.31 3.60 15.44
CA GLU A 65 9.19 4.15 14.69
C GLU A 65 9.65 4.66 13.33
N ARG A 66 9.02 4.16 12.26
CA ARG A 66 9.34 4.56 10.89
C ARG A 66 8.60 5.84 10.50
N ALA A 67 9.21 6.64 9.65
CA ALA A 67 8.56 7.75 8.97
C ALA A 67 7.40 7.25 8.09
N ARG A 68 6.57 8.17 7.64
CA ARG A 68 5.40 7.88 6.78
C ARG A 68 5.67 8.15 5.30
N SER A 69 6.87 8.64 4.99
CA SER A 69 7.30 9.01 3.65
C SER A 69 8.78 8.72 3.45
N ILE A 70 9.19 8.62 2.20
CA ILE A 70 10.60 8.56 1.82
C ILE A 70 11.08 10.00 1.61
N ARG A 71 12.03 10.43 2.43
CA ARG A 71 12.50 11.81 2.50
C ARG A 71 13.68 12.07 1.58
N ILE A 72 13.87 13.34 1.21
CA ILE A 72 14.97 13.78 0.34
C ILE A 72 16.35 13.34 0.85
N GLY A 73 16.56 13.30 2.17
CA GLY A 73 17.84 12.87 2.76
C GLY A 73 18.22 11.44 2.36
N GLN A 74 17.24 10.53 2.26
CA GLN A 74 17.47 9.15 1.85
C GLN A 74 17.88 9.07 0.36
N ILE A 75 17.25 9.86 -0.51
CA ILE A 75 17.61 9.95 -1.93
C ILE A 75 19.02 10.52 -2.08
N ARG A 76 19.37 11.58 -1.34
CA ARG A 76 20.72 12.16 -1.35
C ARG A 76 21.78 11.18 -0.87
N ALA A 77 21.51 10.44 0.19
CA ALA A 77 22.43 9.40 0.69
C ALA A 77 22.62 8.28 -0.35
N MET A 78 21.56 7.87 -1.03
CA MET A 78 21.64 6.93 -2.13
C MET A 78 22.50 7.50 -3.28
N GLN A 79 22.27 8.76 -3.67
CA GLN A 79 23.06 9.41 -4.74
C GLN A 79 24.55 9.51 -4.43
N GLN A 80 24.92 9.72 -3.17
CA GLN A 80 26.32 9.69 -2.76
C GLN A 80 26.96 8.32 -3.01
N ARG A 81 26.22 7.23 -2.76
CA ARG A 81 26.69 5.86 -3.05
C ARG A 81 26.81 5.60 -4.56
N LEU A 82 26.01 6.26 -5.40
CA LEU A 82 26.11 6.13 -6.85
C LEU A 82 27.41 6.70 -7.43
N ASN A 83 28.12 7.55 -6.71
CA ASN A 83 29.43 8.08 -7.11
C ASN A 83 30.57 7.04 -6.99
N THR A 84 30.33 5.91 -6.36
CA THR A 84 31.28 4.80 -6.25
C THR A 84 30.93 3.69 -7.25
N ARG A 85 31.91 2.85 -7.60
CA ARG A 85 31.65 1.66 -8.40
C ARG A 85 30.89 0.61 -7.58
N PRO A 86 30.13 -0.29 -8.23
CA PRO A 86 29.60 -1.49 -7.57
C PRO A 86 30.72 -2.30 -6.90
N SER A 87 30.37 -3.03 -5.83
CA SER A 87 31.34 -3.72 -4.98
C SER A 87 31.67 -5.13 -5.46
N VAL A 88 30.70 -5.83 -6.08
CA VAL A 88 30.81 -7.25 -6.45
C VAL A 88 30.95 -7.46 -7.95
N GLY A 89 30.29 -6.66 -8.76
CA GLY A 89 30.31 -6.81 -10.21
C GLY A 89 30.35 -5.46 -10.89
N SER A 90 29.75 -5.38 -12.07
CA SER A 90 29.63 -4.14 -12.84
C SER A 90 28.26 -3.46 -12.69
N ARG A 91 27.34 -4.08 -11.96
CA ARG A 91 25.93 -3.66 -11.90
C ARG A 91 25.45 -3.40 -10.47
N ARG A 92 24.53 -2.44 -10.37
CA ARG A 92 23.89 -2.04 -9.12
C ARG A 92 22.40 -1.84 -9.34
N VAL A 93 21.59 -2.19 -8.35
CA VAL A 93 20.13 -1.99 -8.40
C VAL A 93 19.69 -1.18 -7.20
N ILE A 94 18.89 -0.16 -7.48
CA ILE A 94 18.21 0.66 -6.49
C ILE A 94 16.73 0.32 -6.53
N ILE A 95 16.20 -0.20 -5.41
CA ILE A 95 14.78 -0.49 -5.25
C ILE A 95 14.18 0.62 -4.37
N ILE A 96 13.13 1.29 -4.81
CA ILE A 96 12.38 2.26 -4.00
C ILE A 96 10.98 1.69 -3.77
N ASN A 97 10.62 1.41 -2.50
CA ASN A 97 9.38 0.74 -2.13
C ASN A 97 8.79 1.25 -0.81
N PRO A 98 7.60 1.87 -0.84
CA PRO A 98 6.82 2.24 -2.02
C PRO A 98 7.29 3.60 -2.61
N ALA A 99 7.35 3.69 -3.93
CA ALA A 99 7.84 4.90 -4.61
C ALA A 99 6.79 6.04 -4.64
N ASP A 100 5.51 5.71 -4.54
CA ASP A 100 4.41 6.69 -4.44
C ASP A 100 4.37 7.44 -3.10
N ASP A 101 5.11 6.98 -2.08
CA ASP A 101 5.24 7.67 -0.80
C ASP A 101 6.53 8.50 -0.67
N MET A 102 7.22 8.73 -1.78
CA MET A 102 8.28 9.73 -1.82
C MET A 102 7.71 11.14 -1.67
N GLU A 103 8.27 11.93 -0.77
CA GLU A 103 7.98 13.36 -0.71
C GLU A 103 8.34 14.03 -2.03
N ARG A 104 7.62 15.12 -2.38
CA ARG A 104 7.89 15.85 -3.64
C ARG A 104 9.35 16.27 -3.80
N PRO A 105 10.05 16.78 -2.76
CA PRO A 105 11.49 17.06 -2.84
C PRO A 105 12.35 15.82 -3.11
N ALA A 106 11.98 14.65 -2.54
CA ALA A 106 12.66 13.38 -2.78
C ALA A 106 12.47 12.92 -4.22
N SER A 107 11.23 12.97 -4.71
CA SER A 107 10.89 12.65 -6.11
C SER A 107 11.66 13.52 -7.10
N ASN A 108 11.76 14.83 -6.85
CA ASN A 108 12.51 15.75 -7.70
C ASN A 108 14.02 15.45 -7.66
N ALA A 109 14.59 15.14 -6.48
CA ALA A 109 15.99 14.79 -6.36
C ALA A 109 16.34 13.51 -7.15
N LEU A 110 15.42 12.54 -7.24
CA LEU A 110 15.61 11.30 -7.97
C LEU A 110 15.74 11.51 -9.49
N LEU A 111 15.10 12.57 -10.03
CA LEU A 111 15.07 12.83 -11.49
C LEU A 111 16.45 12.85 -12.12
N LYS A 112 17.43 13.51 -11.48
CA LYS A 112 18.80 13.57 -11.99
C LYS A 112 19.40 12.18 -12.20
N SER A 113 19.18 11.26 -11.26
CA SER A 113 19.70 9.90 -11.35
C SER A 113 18.96 9.05 -12.39
N LEU A 114 17.71 9.38 -12.72
CA LEU A 114 16.94 8.73 -13.77
C LEU A 114 17.26 9.30 -15.18
N GLU A 115 17.70 10.54 -15.27
CA GLU A 115 18.10 11.18 -16.53
C GLU A 115 19.49 10.72 -16.97
N GLU A 116 20.43 10.73 -16.03
CA GLU A 116 21.83 10.39 -16.26
C GLU A 116 22.25 9.28 -15.27
N PRO A 117 21.75 8.04 -15.44
CA PRO A 117 22.09 6.95 -14.55
C PRO A 117 23.57 6.57 -14.70
N PRO A 118 24.31 6.39 -13.60
CA PRO A 118 25.64 5.82 -13.69
C PRO A 118 25.63 4.47 -14.40
N GLN A 119 26.68 4.18 -15.14
CA GLN A 119 26.79 2.94 -15.90
C GLN A 119 26.54 1.72 -15.01
N GLY A 120 25.75 0.75 -15.49
CA GLY A 120 25.40 -0.47 -14.75
C GLY A 120 24.39 -0.27 -13.63
N THR A 121 23.82 0.94 -13.46
CA THR A 121 22.81 1.21 -12.42
C THR A 121 21.40 1.03 -12.96
N PHE A 122 20.57 0.27 -12.21
CA PHE A 122 19.15 0.06 -12.49
C PHE A 122 18.27 0.57 -11.34
N PHE A 123 17.11 1.08 -11.69
CA PHE A 123 16.11 1.59 -10.73
C PHE A 123 14.82 0.78 -10.87
N LEU A 124 14.34 0.20 -9.76
CA LEU A 124 13.07 -0.50 -9.65
C LEU A 124 12.17 0.28 -8.68
N LEU A 125 11.17 0.97 -9.22
CA LEU A 125 10.24 1.79 -8.46
C LEU A 125 8.95 1.00 -8.23
N VAL A 126 8.75 0.48 -7.02
CA VAL A 126 7.54 -0.25 -6.65
C VAL A 126 6.47 0.75 -6.25
N THR A 127 5.34 0.75 -6.94
CA THR A 127 4.23 1.68 -6.65
C THR A 127 2.89 0.95 -6.56
N HIS A 128 2.01 1.45 -5.71
CA HIS A 128 0.62 0.99 -5.62
C HIS A 128 -0.27 1.74 -6.61
N ARG A 129 0.11 2.96 -6.98
CA ARG A 129 -0.59 3.83 -7.92
C ARG A 129 0.40 4.56 -8.82
N ALA A 130 0.55 4.11 -10.06
CA ALA A 130 1.47 4.77 -11.00
C ALA A 130 1.14 6.26 -11.23
N SER A 131 -0.15 6.65 -11.12
CA SER A 131 -0.58 8.05 -11.20
C SER A 131 -0.11 8.92 -10.03
N GLY A 132 0.27 8.33 -8.89
CA GLY A 132 0.83 9.03 -7.74
C GLY A 132 2.28 9.50 -7.96
N LEU A 133 2.98 8.90 -8.92
CA LEU A 133 4.33 9.33 -9.28
C LEU A 133 4.31 10.56 -10.19
N LEU A 134 5.31 11.43 -10.04
CA LEU A 134 5.46 12.60 -10.90
C LEU A 134 5.48 12.17 -12.38
N PRO A 135 4.81 12.93 -13.29
CA PRO A 135 4.86 12.66 -14.73
C PRO A 135 6.28 12.59 -15.27
N THR A 136 7.19 13.41 -14.71
CA THR A 136 8.62 13.44 -15.06
C THR A 136 9.37 12.15 -14.69
N ILE A 137 8.99 11.44 -13.63
CA ILE A 137 9.52 10.11 -13.30
C ILE A 137 8.96 9.09 -14.29
N ARG A 138 7.64 9.14 -14.54
CA ARG A 138 6.96 8.18 -15.43
C ARG A 138 7.48 8.24 -16.86
N SER A 139 7.85 9.43 -17.37
CA SER A 139 8.38 9.59 -18.70
C SER A 139 9.80 9.03 -18.89
N ARG A 140 10.54 8.78 -17.80
CA ARG A 140 11.91 8.26 -17.78
C ARG A 140 12.01 6.79 -17.40
N CYS A 141 10.89 6.15 -17.12
CA CYS A 141 10.84 4.74 -16.71
C CYS A 141 9.87 3.95 -17.60
N ARG A 142 10.16 2.66 -17.77
CA ARG A 142 9.20 1.72 -18.34
C ARG A 142 8.26 1.21 -17.25
N ILE A 143 7.01 0.98 -17.59
CA ILE A 143 6.00 0.50 -16.64
C ILE A 143 5.77 -0.99 -16.88
N LEU A 144 6.01 -1.80 -15.85
CA LEU A 144 5.57 -3.17 -15.75
C LEU A 144 4.33 -3.22 -14.87
N ARG A 145 3.20 -3.63 -15.44
CA ARG A 145 1.93 -3.72 -14.72
C ARG A 145 1.77 -5.10 -14.10
N PHE A 146 1.37 -5.12 -12.84
CA PHE A 146 0.96 -6.31 -12.11
C PHE A 146 -0.57 -6.29 -12.09
N PRO A 147 -1.23 -7.12 -12.90
CA PRO A 147 -2.69 -7.21 -12.91
C PRO A 147 -3.21 -7.81 -11.61
N ASP A 148 -4.49 -7.58 -11.33
CA ASP A 148 -5.19 -8.28 -10.26
C ASP A 148 -5.17 -9.79 -10.54
N MET A 149 -5.01 -10.59 -9.51
CA MET A 149 -5.08 -12.05 -9.60
C MET A 149 -6.54 -12.49 -9.67
N ASP A 150 -6.82 -13.54 -10.43
CA ASP A 150 -8.13 -14.21 -10.39
C ASP A 150 -8.32 -14.97 -9.06
N ASP A 151 -9.57 -15.15 -8.69
CA ASP A 151 -9.96 -15.77 -7.42
C ASP A 151 -9.46 -17.22 -7.30
N GLU A 152 -9.40 -17.96 -8.42
CA GLU A 152 -8.91 -19.33 -8.44
C GLU A 152 -7.41 -19.39 -8.11
N THR A 153 -6.64 -18.47 -8.67
CA THR A 153 -5.21 -18.35 -8.36
C THR A 153 -4.99 -18.00 -6.88
N ILE A 154 -5.77 -17.07 -6.32
CA ILE A 154 -5.68 -16.73 -4.89
C ILE A 154 -6.08 -17.95 -4.03
N ALA A 155 -7.17 -18.66 -4.38
CA ALA A 155 -7.63 -19.85 -3.67
C ALA A 155 -6.57 -20.96 -3.61
N ARG A 156 -5.88 -21.20 -4.72
CA ARG A 156 -4.78 -22.18 -4.79
C ARG A 156 -3.64 -21.87 -3.80
N HIS A 157 -3.38 -20.58 -3.53
CA HIS A 157 -2.32 -20.15 -2.61
C HIS A 157 -2.76 -20.10 -1.14
N LEU A 158 -4.05 -19.92 -0.86
CA LEU A 158 -4.57 -19.79 0.51
C LEU A 158 -5.13 -21.08 1.09
N GLY A 159 -5.61 -21.98 0.23
CA GLY A 159 -6.25 -23.23 0.66
C GLY A 159 -7.74 -23.07 1.02
N ALA A 160 -8.30 -24.13 1.59
CA ALA A 160 -9.72 -24.20 1.93
C ALA A 160 -10.12 -23.19 3.02
N GLY A 161 -11.35 -22.69 2.97
CA GLY A 161 -11.90 -21.75 3.97
C GLY A 161 -11.59 -20.26 3.72
N SER A 162 -11.01 -19.93 2.57
CA SER A 162 -10.59 -18.55 2.25
C SER A 162 -11.61 -17.73 1.44
N ASN A 163 -12.82 -18.24 1.19
CA ASN A 163 -13.80 -17.62 0.28
C ASN A 163 -14.13 -16.15 0.63
N ALA A 164 -14.36 -15.84 1.90
CA ALA A 164 -14.62 -14.47 2.33
C ALA A 164 -13.41 -13.55 2.12
N ALA A 165 -12.20 -14.06 2.40
CA ALA A 165 -10.96 -13.34 2.18
C ALA A 165 -10.72 -13.06 0.69
N ILE A 166 -10.99 -14.03 -0.18
CA ILE A 166 -10.85 -13.92 -1.64
C ILE A 166 -11.81 -12.86 -2.19
N ALA A 167 -13.10 -12.99 -1.85
CA ALA A 167 -14.13 -12.06 -2.32
C ALA A 167 -13.81 -10.59 -1.96
N LEU A 168 -13.21 -10.36 -0.78
CA LEU A 168 -12.90 -9.01 -0.29
C LEU A 168 -11.46 -8.55 -0.59
N ALA A 169 -10.62 -9.43 -1.15
CA ALA A 169 -9.23 -9.11 -1.49
C ALA A 169 -9.07 -8.24 -2.74
N GLY A 170 -10.11 -8.14 -3.56
CA GLY A 170 -10.07 -7.36 -4.80
C GLY A 170 -8.93 -7.77 -5.74
N GLY A 171 -8.65 -9.08 -5.84
CA GLY A 171 -7.59 -9.62 -6.69
C GLY A 171 -6.17 -9.55 -6.11
N SER A 172 -6.02 -9.32 -4.79
CA SER A 172 -4.71 -9.23 -4.12
C SER A 172 -4.50 -10.37 -3.12
N LEU A 173 -3.56 -11.26 -3.40
CA LEU A 173 -3.18 -12.34 -2.48
C LEU A 173 -2.71 -11.80 -1.10
N GLY A 174 -1.96 -10.71 -1.07
CA GLY A 174 -1.51 -10.09 0.18
C GLY A 174 -2.66 -9.51 1.00
N ALA A 175 -3.67 -8.91 0.34
CA ALA A 175 -4.87 -8.44 1.02
C ALA A 175 -5.68 -9.61 1.62
N ALA A 176 -5.83 -10.71 0.86
CA ALA A 176 -6.50 -11.91 1.34
C ALA A 176 -5.78 -12.55 2.56
N ARG A 177 -4.45 -12.64 2.52
CA ARG A 177 -3.65 -13.13 3.66
C ARG A 177 -3.84 -12.25 4.90
N LYS A 178 -3.73 -10.92 4.75
CA LYS A 178 -3.96 -9.97 5.85
C LYS A 178 -5.37 -10.07 6.42
N PHE A 179 -6.38 -10.23 5.57
CA PHE A 179 -7.76 -10.45 6.00
C PHE A 179 -7.87 -11.66 6.92
N MET A 180 -7.25 -12.77 6.56
CA MET A 180 -7.26 -14.00 7.37
C MET A 180 -6.43 -13.85 8.66
N GLU A 181 -5.21 -13.34 8.59
CA GLU A 181 -4.30 -13.13 9.72
C GLU A 181 -4.91 -12.20 10.77
N MET A 182 -5.55 -11.14 10.34
CA MET A 182 -6.19 -10.16 11.22
C MET A 182 -7.61 -10.56 11.64
N LYS A 183 -8.10 -11.72 11.20
CA LYS A 183 -9.46 -12.20 11.50
C LYS A 183 -10.53 -11.15 11.22
N LEU A 184 -10.53 -10.60 10.01
CA LEU A 184 -11.43 -9.50 9.63
C LEU A 184 -12.83 -9.96 9.21
N GLU A 185 -13.12 -11.25 9.17
CA GLU A 185 -14.41 -11.77 8.71
C GLU A 185 -15.62 -11.26 9.53
N PRO A 186 -15.59 -11.20 10.87
CA PRO A 186 -16.70 -10.61 11.63
C PRO A 186 -16.93 -9.12 11.29
N ILE A 187 -15.83 -8.38 11.17
CA ILE A 187 -15.86 -6.96 10.79
C ILE A 187 -16.47 -6.80 9.38
N ALA A 188 -16.06 -7.63 8.41
CA ALA A 188 -16.58 -7.60 7.05
C ALA A 188 -18.09 -7.85 7.01
N LYS A 189 -18.59 -8.82 7.76
CA LYS A 189 -20.03 -9.12 7.85
C LYS A 189 -20.83 -7.91 8.33
N VAL A 190 -20.37 -7.24 9.39
CA VAL A 190 -21.02 -6.05 9.92
C VAL A 190 -20.96 -4.89 8.92
N MET A 191 -19.84 -4.70 8.23
CA MET A 191 -19.71 -3.67 7.19
C MET A 191 -20.65 -3.91 6.00
N GLN A 192 -20.79 -5.15 5.57
CA GLN A 192 -21.74 -5.54 4.50
C GLN A 192 -23.18 -5.27 4.92
N GLN A 193 -23.55 -5.58 6.18
CA GLN A 193 -24.87 -5.27 6.70
C GLN A 193 -25.14 -3.75 6.76
N LEU A 194 -24.16 -2.96 7.26
CA LEU A 194 -24.25 -1.49 7.26
C LEU A 194 -24.48 -0.94 5.87
N ALA A 195 -23.69 -1.40 4.88
CA ALA A 195 -23.79 -0.93 3.50
C ALA A 195 -25.08 -1.38 2.79
N ALA A 196 -25.67 -2.50 3.19
CA ALA A 196 -26.89 -3.02 2.56
C ALA A 196 -28.18 -2.40 3.11
N GLN A 197 -28.27 -2.23 4.42
CA GLN A 197 -29.55 -1.89 5.11
C GLN A 197 -29.50 -0.59 5.93
N GLY A 198 -28.32 0.05 6.02
CA GLY A 198 -28.15 1.18 6.95
C GLY A 198 -28.13 0.75 8.42
N ASP A 199 -28.33 1.69 9.33
CA ASP A 199 -28.31 1.42 10.79
C ASP A 199 -29.20 2.40 11.57
N PRO A 200 -30.51 2.30 11.44
CA PRO A 200 -31.45 3.22 12.11
C PRO A 200 -31.41 3.10 13.64
N THR A 201 -30.97 1.98 14.19
CA THR A 201 -30.92 1.72 15.64
C THR A 201 -29.54 1.93 16.25
N LEU A 202 -28.53 2.24 15.45
CA LEU A 202 -27.12 2.36 15.84
C LEU A 202 -26.50 1.04 16.38
N ALA A 203 -27.19 -0.07 16.25
CA ALA A 203 -26.76 -1.37 16.77
C ALA A 203 -25.56 -1.94 15.98
N LEU A 204 -25.59 -1.83 14.65
CA LEU A 204 -24.50 -2.31 13.79
C LEU A 204 -23.22 -1.47 13.97
N ARG A 205 -23.36 -0.15 14.19
CA ARG A 205 -22.21 0.71 14.50
C ARG A 205 -21.57 0.31 15.82
N ALA A 206 -22.37 0.07 16.86
CA ALA A 206 -21.88 -0.39 18.16
C ALA A 206 -21.18 -1.76 18.02
N GLN A 207 -21.76 -2.68 17.25
CA GLN A 207 -21.15 -3.98 16.96
C GLN A 207 -19.81 -3.82 16.20
N LEU A 208 -19.74 -2.97 15.18
CA LEU A 208 -18.51 -2.71 14.43
C LEU A 208 -17.39 -2.21 15.35
N ILE A 209 -17.70 -1.26 16.23
CA ILE A 209 -16.74 -0.72 17.22
C ILE A 209 -16.25 -1.82 18.14
N SER A 210 -17.15 -2.70 18.60
CA SER A 210 -16.80 -3.84 19.47
C SER A 210 -15.87 -4.84 18.78
N GLU A 211 -16.16 -5.21 17.52
CA GLU A 211 -15.32 -6.15 16.73
C GLU A 211 -13.94 -5.59 16.40
N ILE A 212 -13.83 -4.28 16.18
CA ILE A 212 -12.55 -3.63 15.92
C ILE A 212 -11.70 -3.56 17.19
N GLY A 213 -12.34 -3.34 18.33
CA GLY A 213 -11.71 -3.22 19.65
C GLY A 213 -11.22 -1.80 19.96
N ALA A 214 -10.94 -1.53 21.23
CA ALA A 214 -10.65 -0.19 21.75
C ALA A 214 -9.29 0.39 21.28
N ARG A 215 -8.30 -0.44 20.97
CA ARG A 215 -6.94 0.01 20.60
C ARG A 215 -6.41 -0.81 19.41
N PRO A 216 -7.01 -0.67 18.22
CA PRO A 216 -6.51 -1.36 17.04
C PRO A 216 -5.13 -0.83 16.65
N SER A 217 -4.26 -1.73 16.17
CA SER A 217 -2.98 -1.32 15.61
C SER A 217 -3.19 -0.47 14.35
N ARG A 218 -2.20 0.34 14.00
CA ARG A 218 -2.24 1.16 12.78
C ARG A 218 -2.45 0.31 11.53
N GLU A 219 -1.79 -0.84 11.46
CA GLU A 219 -1.93 -1.76 10.34
C GLU A 219 -3.35 -2.34 10.25
N ARG A 220 -3.96 -2.66 11.41
CA ARG A 220 -5.35 -3.11 11.47
C ARG A 220 -6.33 -2.02 11.00
N ILE A 221 -6.13 -0.75 11.41
CA ILE A 221 -6.93 0.39 10.93
C ILE A 221 -6.82 0.54 9.41
N GLN A 222 -5.62 0.44 8.85
CA GLN A 222 -5.44 0.53 7.40
C GLN A 222 -6.18 -0.60 6.67
N SER A 223 -6.10 -1.82 7.18
CA SER A 223 -6.82 -2.97 6.61
C SER A 223 -8.34 -2.83 6.72
N ILE A 224 -8.84 -2.21 7.79
CA ILE A 224 -10.26 -1.89 7.99
C ILE A 224 -10.74 -0.83 6.98
N LEU A 225 -9.95 0.22 6.74
CA LEU A 225 -10.25 1.23 5.72
C LEU A 225 -10.27 0.62 4.31
N ASP A 226 -9.31 -0.23 3.98
CA ASP A 226 -9.27 -0.92 2.70
C ASP A 226 -10.46 -1.87 2.54
N LEU A 227 -10.84 -2.58 3.60
CA LEU A 227 -12.02 -3.44 3.64
C LEU A 227 -13.32 -2.65 3.42
N ALA A 228 -13.51 -1.52 4.12
CA ALA A 228 -14.69 -0.67 3.98
C ALA A 228 -14.84 -0.15 2.53
N ARG A 229 -13.73 0.29 1.92
CA ARG A 229 -13.71 0.73 0.52
C ARG A 229 -14.08 -0.39 -0.44
N THR A 230 -13.53 -1.59 -0.23
CA THR A 230 -13.85 -2.76 -1.07
C THR A 230 -15.32 -3.16 -0.92
N THR A 231 -15.85 -3.15 0.31
CA THR A 231 -17.27 -3.43 0.58
C THR A 231 -18.19 -2.48 -0.19
N LEU A 232 -17.94 -1.16 -0.15
CA LEU A 232 -18.73 -0.20 -0.92
C LEU A 232 -18.55 -0.37 -2.44
N ALA A 233 -17.34 -0.60 -2.91
CA ALA A 233 -17.10 -0.80 -4.34
C ALA A 233 -17.86 -2.03 -4.89
N GLN A 234 -17.95 -3.09 -4.11
CA GLN A 234 -18.75 -4.29 -4.48
C GLN A 234 -20.25 -4.02 -4.45
N SER A 235 -20.74 -3.25 -3.47
CA SER A 235 -22.16 -2.96 -3.36
C SER A 235 -22.71 -2.09 -4.51
N ILE A 236 -21.87 -1.37 -5.24
CA ILE A 236 -22.30 -0.53 -6.38
C ILE A 236 -22.93 -1.38 -7.50
N ALA A 237 -22.38 -2.57 -7.76
CA ALA A 237 -22.84 -3.42 -8.87
C ALA A 237 -24.29 -3.86 -8.70
N ASP A 238 -24.67 -4.21 -7.47
CA ASP A 238 -25.98 -4.74 -7.12
C ASP A 238 -26.96 -3.66 -6.63
N ALA A 239 -26.50 -2.42 -6.48
CA ALA A 239 -27.30 -1.35 -5.93
C ALA A 239 -28.35 -0.83 -6.93
N PRO A 240 -29.58 -0.51 -6.45
CA PRO A 240 -30.56 0.22 -7.21
C PRO A 240 -30.04 1.59 -7.67
N ALA A 241 -30.56 2.10 -8.79
CA ALA A 241 -30.05 3.32 -9.41
C ALA A 241 -30.09 4.56 -8.48
N ASP A 242 -31.12 4.67 -7.67
CA ASP A 242 -31.33 5.74 -6.68
C ASP A 242 -30.30 5.72 -5.55
N LYS A 243 -29.75 4.57 -5.19
CA LYS A 243 -28.74 4.45 -4.13
C LYS A 243 -27.29 4.58 -4.63
N ARG A 244 -27.04 4.38 -5.92
CA ARG A 244 -25.66 4.36 -6.46
C ARG A 244 -24.87 5.63 -6.18
N LEU A 245 -25.52 6.80 -6.27
CA LEU A 245 -24.84 8.08 -6.01
C LEU A 245 -24.36 8.16 -4.57
N GLY A 246 -25.22 7.82 -3.59
CA GLY A 246 -24.83 7.80 -2.17
C GLY A 246 -23.67 6.83 -1.87
N ILE A 247 -23.65 5.66 -2.53
CA ILE A 247 -22.53 4.70 -2.39
C ILE A 247 -21.23 5.28 -2.97
N ILE A 248 -21.31 5.95 -4.12
CA ILE A 248 -20.16 6.59 -4.76
C ILE A 248 -19.60 7.71 -3.86
N ASP A 249 -20.45 8.55 -3.31
CA ASP A 249 -20.05 9.63 -2.41
C ASP A 249 -19.43 9.09 -1.13
N ALA A 250 -20.02 8.05 -0.52
CA ALA A 250 -19.47 7.38 0.65
C ALA A 250 -18.10 6.73 0.34
N HIS A 251 -17.95 6.09 -0.83
CA HIS A 251 -16.68 5.53 -1.26
C HIS A 251 -15.62 6.62 -1.44
N ALA A 252 -15.97 7.76 -2.07
CA ALA A 252 -15.06 8.89 -2.25
C ALA A 252 -14.61 9.47 -0.90
N ALA A 253 -15.53 9.61 0.07
CA ALA A 253 -15.22 10.04 1.42
C ALA A 253 -14.29 9.05 2.15
N LEU A 254 -14.49 7.74 2.01
CA LEU A 254 -13.59 6.72 2.55
C LEU A 254 -12.19 6.78 1.91
N VAL A 255 -12.09 7.08 0.62
CA VAL A 255 -10.79 7.28 -0.06
C VAL A 255 -10.04 8.47 0.52
N ASP A 256 -10.75 9.59 0.74
CA ASP A 256 -10.17 10.79 1.36
C ASP A 256 -9.75 10.54 2.82
N LEU A 257 -10.61 9.87 3.59
CA LEU A 257 -10.33 9.47 4.97
C LEU A 257 -9.09 8.55 5.05
N ALA A 258 -8.99 7.56 4.17
CA ALA A 258 -7.86 6.65 4.11
C ALA A 258 -6.54 7.36 3.72
N ALA A 259 -6.61 8.40 2.88
CA ALA A 259 -5.45 9.21 2.53
C ALA A 259 -4.98 10.10 3.71
N LYS A 260 -5.92 10.57 4.52
CA LYS A 260 -5.66 11.43 5.69
C LYS A 260 -5.26 10.65 6.94
N ALA A 261 -5.81 9.47 7.16
CA ALA A 261 -5.59 8.64 8.36
C ALA A 261 -4.10 8.41 8.69
N PRO A 262 -3.18 8.19 7.73
CA PRO A 262 -1.76 8.08 8.03
C PRO A 262 -1.10 9.38 8.49
N THR A 263 -1.63 10.54 8.10
CA THR A 263 -1.01 11.86 8.32
C THR A 263 -1.49 12.50 9.62
N TYR A 264 -2.79 12.39 9.88
CA TYR A 264 -3.42 12.97 11.07
C TYR A 264 -3.50 11.93 12.19
N ASN A 265 -3.33 12.40 13.42
CA ASN A 265 -3.42 11.55 14.61
C ASN A 265 -4.90 11.48 15.04
N PHE A 266 -5.74 10.82 14.23
CA PHE A 266 -7.14 10.65 14.57
C PHE A 266 -7.30 9.80 15.84
N ASP A 267 -8.28 10.16 16.66
CA ASP A 267 -8.79 9.24 17.68
C ASP A 267 -9.38 8.01 16.99
N ASN A 268 -8.97 6.82 17.40
CA ASN A 268 -9.40 5.58 16.77
C ASN A 268 -10.93 5.38 16.86
N GLY A 269 -11.55 5.79 17.95
CA GLY A 269 -13.00 5.68 18.13
C GLY A 269 -13.77 6.57 17.15
N LEU A 270 -13.34 7.83 16.99
CA LEU A 270 -13.92 8.76 16.02
C LEU A 270 -13.73 8.26 14.58
N LEU A 271 -12.54 7.74 14.25
CA LEU A 271 -12.26 7.19 12.93
C LEU A 271 -13.17 6.00 12.59
N VAL A 272 -13.32 5.07 13.54
CA VAL A 272 -14.21 3.90 13.36
C VAL A 272 -15.67 4.33 13.28
N GLY A 273 -16.08 5.32 14.08
CA GLY A 273 -17.42 5.91 14.03
C GLY A 273 -17.72 6.54 12.66
N GLU A 274 -16.75 7.25 12.08
CA GLU A 274 -16.88 7.85 10.74
C GLU A 274 -16.99 6.78 9.65
N ILE A 275 -16.14 5.74 9.69
CA ILE A 275 -16.22 4.60 8.76
C ILE A 275 -17.62 3.97 8.82
N ALA A 276 -18.13 3.71 10.04
CA ALA A 276 -19.44 3.11 10.24
C ALA A 276 -20.57 4.00 9.72
N SER A 277 -20.46 5.33 9.90
CA SER A 277 -21.43 6.31 9.42
C SER A 277 -21.47 6.36 7.89
N LEU A 278 -20.31 6.37 7.23
CA LEU A 278 -20.22 6.38 5.78
C LEU A 278 -20.81 5.10 5.16
N LEU A 279 -20.56 3.92 5.77
CA LEU A 279 -21.16 2.66 5.35
C LEU A 279 -22.68 2.66 5.53
N ALA A 280 -23.18 3.11 6.67
CA ALA A 280 -24.61 3.14 6.96
C ALA A 280 -25.37 4.12 6.06
N ASN A 281 -24.79 5.27 5.75
CA ASN A 281 -25.39 6.25 4.85
C ASN A 281 -25.49 5.72 3.40
N ALA A 282 -24.57 4.86 2.98
CA ALA A 282 -24.65 4.19 1.69
C ALA A 282 -25.82 3.21 1.59
N GLY A 283 -26.17 2.54 2.71
CA GLY A 283 -27.30 1.58 2.77
C GLY A 283 -28.66 2.21 3.03
N GLY A 284 -28.69 3.34 3.73
CA GLY A 284 -29.93 4.07 4.06
C GLY A 284 -30.49 4.90 2.90
N ALA A 285 -31.78 5.18 2.90
CA ALA A 285 -32.33 6.26 2.09
C ALA A 285 -31.72 7.58 2.58
N SER A 286 -31.23 8.42 1.64
CA SER A 286 -30.79 9.76 1.96
C SER A 286 -31.96 10.50 2.61
N GLU A 287 -31.95 10.72 3.92
CA GLU A 287 -32.82 11.77 4.48
C GLU A 287 -32.34 13.09 3.89
N PRO A 288 -33.24 13.89 3.27
CA PRO A 288 -32.87 15.21 2.81
C PRO A 288 -32.40 16.01 4.01
N ILE A 289 -31.18 16.53 3.94
CA ILE A 289 -30.66 17.52 4.89
C ILE A 289 -31.64 18.74 4.78
N HIS A 290 -32.57 18.85 5.72
CA HIS A 290 -33.32 20.09 5.90
C HIS A 290 -32.31 21.12 6.42
N GLY A 291 -32.12 22.17 5.57
CA GLY A 291 -31.25 23.29 5.76
C GLY A 291 -31.57 24.18 6.96
#